data_0dac427b6d666de7c92876a76dd6f963
#
_entry.id   0dac427b6d666de7c92876a76dd6f963
#
_cell.length_a   1.000
_cell.length_b   1.000
_cell.length_c   1.000
_cell.angle_alpha   90.00
_cell.angle_beta   90.00
_cell.angle_gamma   90.00
#
_symmetry.space_group_name_H-M   'P 1'
#
loop_
_entity.id
_entity.type
_entity.pdbx_description
1 polymer ?
#
loop_
_entity_poly.entity_id
_entity_poly.type
_entity_poly.pdbx_seq_one_letter_code
_entity_poly.pdbx_strand_id
1 'polypeptide(L)'
;MILTLLVTFQMFSVPLSIDFTKGLDTEPGPIAPLSPNFIYVPRPSDGPVLITIDVQLDESQGPELEKFVNELRLIYLRNGAYSWQVFADPTRKNRFHVQIMMPSWSQYLLLCERITKAEKQLIDQARSLHVGGKPPETQMYIRVNKHFRDSSSV
;
A
#
# COMPACT_ATOMS: atom_id res chain seq x y z
N MET A 1 62.50 -25.73 -8.55
CA MET A 1 61.25 -25.94 -9.31
C MET A 1 60.11 -25.26 -8.54
N ILE A 2 59.75 -24.05 -8.98
CA ILE A 2 58.68 -23.25 -8.35
C ILE A 2 57.47 -23.37 -9.26
N LEU A 3 56.45 -24.06 -8.76
CA LEU A 3 55.17 -24.25 -9.46
C LEU A 3 54.32 -23.03 -9.19
N THR A 4 54.24 -22.12 -10.16
CA THR A 4 53.35 -20.94 -10.07
C THR A 4 51.96 -21.36 -10.41
N LEU A 5 51.07 -21.42 -9.40
CA LEU A 5 49.65 -21.69 -9.52
C LEU A 5 48.97 -20.40 -9.99
N LEU A 6 48.63 -20.30 -11.25
CA LEU A 6 47.86 -19.21 -11.84
C LEU A 6 46.37 -19.47 -11.53
N VAL A 7 45.87 -18.83 -10.48
CA VAL A 7 44.45 -18.80 -10.22
C VAL A 7 43.81 -17.77 -11.12
N THR A 8 43.25 -18.22 -12.24
CA THR A 8 42.42 -17.38 -13.09
C THR A 8 41.08 -17.15 -12.38
N PHE A 9 40.93 -15.96 -11.82
CA PHE A 9 39.67 -15.47 -11.29
C PHE A 9 38.74 -15.16 -12.49
N GLN A 10 37.90 -16.13 -12.84
CA GLN A 10 36.82 -15.87 -13.79
C GLN A 10 35.76 -15.04 -13.06
N MET A 11 35.81 -13.72 -13.29
CA MET A 11 34.68 -12.84 -12.99
C MET A 11 33.52 -13.28 -13.86
N PHE A 12 32.57 -14.00 -13.27
CA PHE A 12 31.24 -14.14 -13.82
C PHE A 12 30.60 -12.75 -13.81
N SER A 13 30.75 -12.03 -14.91
CA SER A 13 29.93 -10.86 -15.22
C SER A 13 28.52 -11.38 -15.49
N VAL A 14 27.70 -11.49 -14.46
CA VAL A 14 26.27 -11.62 -14.63
C VAL A 14 25.83 -10.31 -15.29
N PRO A 15 25.32 -10.33 -16.53
CA PRO A 15 24.77 -9.12 -17.12
C PRO A 15 23.54 -8.76 -16.30
N LEU A 16 23.66 -7.72 -15.47
CA LEU A 16 22.53 -7.09 -14.82
C LEU A 16 21.77 -6.32 -15.91
N SER A 17 21.06 -7.06 -16.76
CA SER A 17 20.08 -6.47 -17.67
C SER A 17 18.89 -6.03 -16.84
N ILE A 18 19.01 -4.86 -16.22
CA ILE A 18 17.87 -4.15 -15.68
C ILE A 18 17.09 -3.70 -16.90
N ASP A 19 16.05 -4.46 -17.22
CA ASP A 19 15.12 -4.12 -18.28
C ASP A 19 14.25 -2.95 -17.81
N PHE A 20 14.72 -1.74 -18.06
CA PHE A 20 13.99 -0.50 -17.74
C PHE A 20 12.71 -0.33 -18.56
N THR A 21 12.47 -1.17 -19.56
CA THR A 21 11.25 -1.14 -20.38
C THR A 21 10.15 -2.02 -19.81
N LYS A 22 10.48 -2.92 -18.89
CA LYS A 22 9.51 -3.80 -18.25
C LYS A 22 8.86 -3.09 -17.08
N GLY A 23 7.79 -2.31 -17.38
CA GLY A 23 6.79 -1.98 -16.39
C GLY A 23 6.74 -0.59 -15.83
N LEU A 24 6.97 0.44 -16.61
CA LEU A 24 6.20 1.67 -16.41
C LEU A 24 4.86 1.49 -17.13
N ASP A 25 4.02 0.59 -16.63
CA ASP A 25 2.60 0.64 -16.98
C ASP A 25 2.06 1.94 -16.39
N THR A 26 1.99 2.95 -17.27
CA THR A 26 1.47 4.28 -16.96
C THR A 26 -0.02 4.38 -17.32
N GLU A 27 -0.63 3.26 -17.75
CA GLU A 27 -2.03 3.24 -18.11
C GLU A 27 -2.89 3.54 -16.87
N PRO A 28 -3.75 4.60 -16.90
CA PRO A 28 -4.58 4.94 -15.76
C PRO A 28 -5.51 3.78 -15.36
N GLY A 29 -5.52 3.47 -14.08
CA GLY A 29 -6.40 2.46 -13.47
C GLY A 29 -6.98 3.00 -12.17
N PRO A 30 -7.73 4.12 -12.19
CA PRO A 30 -8.18 4.77 -10.97
C PRO A 30 -8.99 3.80 -10.10
N ILE A 31 -8.83 3.94 -8.79
CA ILE A 31 -9.64 3.22 -7.80
C ILE A 31 -10.74 4.14 -7.29
N ALA A 32 -11.91 3.58 -7.01
CA ALA A 32 -12.97 4.36 -6.40
C ALA A 32 -12.55 4.80 -4.99
N PRO A 33 -12.71 6.09 -4.64
CA PRO A 33 -12.52 6.54 -3.27
C PRO A 33 -13.43 5.77 -2.32
N LEU A 34 -12.96 5.53 -1.11
CA LEU A 34 -13.84 5.05 -0.04
C LEU A 34 -14.96 6.07 0.15
N SER A 35 -16.18 5.60 0.11
CA SER A 35 -17.39 6.40 0.31
C SER A 35 -18.10 5.92 1.57
N PRO A 36 -17.53 6.14 2.77
CA PRO A 36 -18.29 5.93 3.99
C PRO A 36 -19.49 6.89 3.99
N ASN A 37 -20.53 6.56 4.74
CA ASN A 37 -21.64 7.51 4.96
C ASN A 37 -21.11 8.70 5.77
N PHE A 38 -20.58 9.69 5.05
CA PHE A 38 -20.09 10.90 5.69
C PHE A 38 -21.21 11.67 6.35
N ILE A 39 -21.03 11.99 7.63
CA ILE A 39 -21.90 12.90 8.35
C ILE A 39 -21.55 14.37 8.04
N TYR A 40 -20.42 14.63 7.40
CA TYR A 40 -20.02 15.93 6.89
C TYR A 40 -19.16 15.74 5.63
N VAL A 41 -19.12 16.75 4.74
CA VAL A 41 -18.27 16.70 3.55
C VAL A 41 -16.86 17.18 3.90
N PRO A 42 -15.82 16.34 3.75
CA PRO A 42 -14.46 16.77 4.01
C PRO A 42 -14.03 17.88 3.06
N ARG A 43 -13.31 18.87 3.60
CA ARG A 43 -12.68 19.92 2.78
C ARG A 43 -11.38 19.39 2.19
N PRO A 44 -10.92 19.93 1.06
CA PRO A 44 -9.67 19.50 0.43
C PRO A 44 -8.45 19.51 1.36
N SER A 45 -8.38 20.47 2.29
CA SER A 45 -7.30 20.62 3.27
C SER A 45 -7.47 19.81 4.54
N ASP A 46 -8.61 19.14 4.76
CA ASP A 46 -8.83 18.35 5.96
C ASP A 46 -7.87 17.16 5.99
N GLY A 47 -7.24 16.94 7.13
CA GLY A 47 -6.26 15.89 7.29
C GLY A 47 -5.36 16.09 8.51
N PRO A 48 -4.40 15.19 8.69
CA PRO A 48 -4.16 13.97 7.91
C PRO A 48 -5.35 13.02 7.87
N VAL A 49 -5.40 12.23 6.79
CA VAL A 49 -6.38 11.14 6.62
C VAL A 49 -5.68 9.82 6.96
N LEU A 50 -6.26 9.05 7.85
CA LEU A 50 -5.85 7.69 8.20
C LEU A 50 -6.81 6.70 7.56
N ILE A 51 -6.28 5.77 6.78
CA ILE A 51 -7.01 4.64 6.24
C ILE A 51 -6.49 3.39 6.94
N THR A 52 -7.38 2.57 7.46
CA THR A 52 -7.05 1.30 8.10
C THR A 52 -7.70 0.15 7.36
N ILE A 53 -6.98 -0.97 7.23
CA ILE A 53 -7.46 -2.17 6.56
C ILE A 53 -7.14 -3.36 7.46
N ASP A 54 -8.18 -4.08 7.89
CA ASP A 54 -8.03 -5.30 8.66
C ASP A 54 -8.00 -6.52 7.75
N VAL A 55 -6.89 -7.26 7.78
CA VAL A 55 -6.65 -8.40 6.91
C VAL A 55 -6.47 -9.66 7.75
N GLN A 56 -7.22 -10.71 7.42
CA GLN A 56 -7.03 -12.06 7.96
C GLN A 56 -6.50 -12.95 6.85
N LEU A 57 -5.39 -13.63 7.08
CA LEU A 57 -4.76 -14.51 6.10
C LEU A 57 -4.87 -15.98 6.51
N ASP A 58 -4.72 -16.88 5.52
CA ASP A 58 -4.47 -18.29 5.77
C ASP A 58 -3.01 -18.50 6.21
N GLU A 59 -2.75 -19.58 6.94
CA GLU A 59 -1.40 -19.92 7.41
C GLU A 59 -0.40 -20.17 6.27
N SER A 60 -0.86 -20.61 5.12
CA SER A 60 -0.03 -20.87 3.94
C SER A 60 0.40 -19.60 3.19
N GLN A 61 -0.22 -18.45 3.46
CA GLN A 61 -0.05 -17.21 2.68
C GLN A 61 1.03 -16.27 3.20
N GLY A 62 1.78 -16.68 4.24
CA GLY A 62 2.83 -15.83 4.84
C GLY A 62 3.89 -15.31 3.85
N PRO A 63 4.48 -16.18 2.99
CA PRO A 63 5.48 -15.75 2.00
C PRO A 63 4.91 -14.80 0.94
N GLU A 64 3.66 -15.00 0.53
CA GLU A 64 2.99 -14.10 -0.42
C GLU A 64 2.72 -12.73 0.18
N LEU A 65 2.32 -12.69 1.45
CA LEU A 65 2.13 -11.43 2.17
C LEU A 65 3.40 -10.59 2.17
N GLU A 66 4.56 -11.17 2.48
CA GLU A 66 5.83 -10.45 2.54
C GLU A 66 6.16 -9.77 1.20
N LYS A 67 5.90 -10.45 0.09
CA LYS A 67 6.05 -9.88 -1.24
C LYS A 67 5.14 -8.67 -1.44
N PHE A 68 3.84 -8.80 -1.15
CA PHE A 68 2.88 -7.70 -1.32
C PHE A 68 3.13 -6.52 -0.39
N VAL A 69 3.59 -6.78 0.85
CA VAL A 69 3.89 -5.71 1.83
C VAL A 69 4.85 -4.68 1.25
N ASN A 70 5.95 -5.11 0.65
CA ASN A 70 6.95 -4.20 0.09
C ASN A 70 6.45 -3.46 -1.15
N GLU A 71 5.77 -4.17 -2.06
CA GLU A 71 5.25 -3.59 -3.31
C GLU A 71 4.14 -2.56 -3.02
N LEU A 72 3.17 -2.89 -2.16
CA LEU A 72 2.09 -1.99 -1.77
C LEU A 72 2.63 -0.74 -1.06
N ARG A 73 3.60 -0.91 -0.17
CA ARG A 73 4.24 0.23 0.49
C ARG A 73 4.78 1.23 -0.53
N LEU A 74 5.49 0.76 -1.55
CA LEU A 74 6.05 1.61 -2.60
C LEU A 74 4.96 2.29 -3.42
N ILE A 75 3.88 1.57 -3.77
CA ILE A 75 2.74 2.14 -4.50
C ILE A 75 2.13 3.31 -3.72
N TYR A 76 1.78 3.10 -2.46
CA TYR A 76 1.13 4.13 -1.65
C TYR A 76 2.03 5.34 -1.39
N LEU A 77 3.32 5.13 -1.07
CA LEU A 77 4.27 6.22 -0.85
C LEU A 77 4.50 7.04 -2.13
N ARG A 78 4.65 6.39 -3.28
CA ARG A 78 4.81 7.08 -4.58
C ARG A 78 3.57 7.90 -4.94
N ASN A 79 2.39 7.45 -4.57
CA ASN A 79 1.14 8.14 -4.83
C ASN A 79 0.73 9.13 -3.74
N GLY A 80 1.66 9.50 -2.84
CA GLY A 80 1.50 10.63 -1.93
C GLY A 80 1.18 10.29 -0.47
N ALA A 81 1.12 9.01 -0.10
CA ALA A 81 1.10 8.64 1.31
C ALA A 81 2.45 8.98 1.95
N TYR A 82 2.44 9.56 3.14
CA TYR A 82 3.67 9.81 3.89
C TYR A 82 4.00 8.70 4.90
N SER A 83 3.06 7.81 5.17
CA SER A 83 3.28 6.62 5.99
C SER A 83 2.42 5.46 5.48
N TRP A 84 3.01 4.27 5.45
CA TRP A 84 2.35 3.00 5.20
C TRP A 84 2.97 1.94 6.12
N GLN A 85 2.18 1.31 6.96
CA GLN A 85 2.66 0.38 7.99
C GLN A 85 1.71 -0.81 8.10
N VAL A 86 2.28 -1.96 8.46
CA VAL A 86 1.53 -3.19 8.76
C VAL A 86 1.87 -3.64 10.17
N PHE A 87 0.84 -3.90 10.95
CA PHE A 87 0.94 -4.41 12.32
C PHE A 87 0.34 -5.81 12.39
N ALA A 88 1.01 -6.71 13.08
CA ALA A 88 0.44 -8.00 13.41
C ALA A 88 -0.39 -7.90 14.69
N ASP A 89 -1.55 -8.54 14.72
CA ASP A 89 -2.34 -8.65 15.95
C ASP A 89 -1.68 -9.69 16.88
N PRO A 90 -1.18 -9.31 18.07
CA PRO A 90 -0.49 -10.24 18.96
C PRO A 90 -1.44 -11.24 19.62
N THR A 91 -2.75 -11.04 19.52
CA THR A 91 -3.77 -11.88 20.14
C THR A 91 -4.44 -12.84 19.16
N ARG A 92 -4.27 -12.61 17.86
CA ARG A 92 -4.89 -13.42 16.79
C ARG A 92 -3.88 -13.75 15.71
N LYS A 93 -3.68 -15.05 15.49
CA LYS A 93 -2.76 -15.54 14.48
C LYS A 93 -3.19 -15.11 13.07
N ASN A 94 -2.24 -14.70 12.25
CA ASN A 94 -2.41 -14.32 10.85
C ASN A 94 -3.39 -13.14 10.62
N ARG A 95 -3.62 -12.31 11.63
CA ARG A 95 -4.38 -11.07 11.51
C ARG A 95 -3.44 -9.88 11.48
N PHE A 96 -3.66 -9.03 10.51
CA PHE A 96 -2.84 -7.85 10.24
C PHE A 96 -3.69 -6.61 10.13
N HIS A 97 -3.15 -5.50 10.59
CA HIS A 97 -3.74 -4.18 10.54
C HIS A 97 -2.85 -3.26 9.72
N VAL A 98 -3.32 -2.87 8.55
CA VAL A 98 -2.60 -1.95 7.65
C VAL A 98 -3.03 -0.53 7.95
N GLN A 99 -2.08 0.40 8.04
CA GLN A 99 -2.32 1.83 8.20
C GLN A 99 -1.67 2.61 7.08
N ILE A 100 -2.45 3.50 6.47
CA ILE A 100 -2.03 4.39 5.39
C ILE A 100 -2.35 5.81 5.82
N MET A 101 -1.34 6.70 5.80
CA MET A 101 -1.51 8.09 6.19
C MET A 101 -1.33 9.00 4.98
N MET A 102 -2.36 9.79 4.70
CA MET A 102 -2.35 10.81 3.65
C MET A 102 -2.28 12.21 4.27
N PRO A 103 -1.58 13.17 3.65
CA PRO A 103 -1.47 14.53 4.21
C PRO A 103 -2.79 15.27 4.31
N SER A 104 -3.71 15.05 3.35
CA SER A 104 -5.01 15.71 3.31
C SER A 104 -6.03 14.90 2.53
N TRP A 105 -7.29 15.32 2.59
CA TRP A 105 -8.38 14.74 1.81
C TRP A 105 -8.12 14.85 0.30
N SER A 106 -7.67 16.01 -0.18
CA SER A 106 -7.34 16.18 -1.60
C SER A 106 -6.22 15.26 -2.06
N GLN A 107 -5.20 15.03 -1.24
CA GLN A 107 -4.11 14.10 -1.58
C GLN A 107 -4.59 12.64 -1.62
N TYR A 108 -5.54 12.29 -0.78
CA TYR A 108 -6.18 10.96 -0.86
C TYR A 108 -6.96 10.79 -2.17
N LEU A 109 -7.75 11.78 -2.59
CA LEU A 109 -8.46 11.72 -3.86
C LEU A 109 -7.49 11.62 -5.06
N LEU A 110 -6.41 12.41 -5.03
CA LEU A 110 -5.35 12.33 -6.06
C LEU A 110 -4.66 10.96 -6.09
N LEU A 111 -4.43 10.31 -4.94
CA LEU A 111 -3.93 8.95 -4.90
C LEU A 111 -4.87 8.01 -5.67
N CYS A 112 -6.18 8.08 -5.40
CA CYS A 112 -7.16 7.24 -6.07
C CYS A 112 -7.18 7.41 -7.59
N GLU A 113 -6.95 8.64 -8.08
CA GLU A 113 -6.90 8.97 -9.51
C GLU A 113 -5.58 8.54 -10.18
N ARG A 114 -4.46 8.57 -9.45
CA ARG A 114 -3.12 8.30 -9.98
C ARG A 114 -2.75 6.83 -10.06
N ILE A 115 -3.47 5.95 -9.38
CA ILE A 115 -3.23 4.50 -9.44
C ILE A 115 -3.27 4.04 -10.89
N THR A 116 -2.26 3.30 -11.30
CA THR A 116 -2.19 2.67 -12.63
C THR A 116 -2.93 1.33 -12.64
N LYS A 117 -3.17 0.78 -13.83
CA LYS A 117 -3.80 -0.54 -13.97
C LYS A 117 -2.97 -1.65 -13.30
N ALA A 118 -1.64 -1.63 -13.48
CA ALA A 118 -0.76 -2.61 -12.85
C ALA A 118 -0.78 -2.50 -11.33
N GLU A 119 -0.75 -1.29 -10.78
CA GLU A 119 -0.86 -1.05 -9.34
C GLU A 119 -2.20 -1.52 -8.79
N LYS A 120 -3.31 -1.23 -9.52
CA LYS A 120 -4.63 -1.71 -9.15
C LYS A 120 -4.71 -3.23 -9.10
N GLN A 121 -4.15 -3.92 -10.10
CA GLN A 121 -4.10 -5.38 -10.12
C GLN A 121 -3.37 -5.93 -8.89
N LEU A 122 -2.26 -5.30 -8.51
CA LEU A 122 -1.48 -5.69 -7.33
C LEU A 122 -2.26 -5.48 -6.03
N ILE A 123 -2.97 -4.36 -5.91
CA ILE A 123 -3.86 -4.07 -4.78
C ILE A 123 -4.99 -5.10 -4.72
N ASP A 124 -5.61 -5.43 -5.85
CA ASP A 124 -6.71 -6.39 -5.91
C ASP A 124 -6.22 -7.82 -5.59
N GLN A 125 -5.04 -8.22 -6.06
CA GLN A 125 -4.40 -9.49 -5.70
C GLN A 125 -4.12 -9.58 -4.20
N ALA A 126 -3.54 -8.54 -3.61
CA ALA A 126 -3.29 -8.50 -2.17
C ALA A 126 -4.59 -8.57 -1.35
N ARG A 127 -5.65 -7.91 -1.80
CA ARG A 127 -6.98 -8.00 -1.17
C ARG A 127 -7.58 -9.41 -1.26
N SER A 128 -7.31 -10.13 -2.35
CA SER A 128 -7.81 -11.50 -2.54
C SER A 128 -7.19 -12.52 -1.59
N LEU A 129 -6.06 -12.19 -0.95
CA LEU A 129 -5.47 -13.04 0.10
C LEU A 129 -6.30 -13.04 1.39
N HIS A 130 -7.18 -12.07 1.57
CA HIS A 130 -8.04 -12.01 2.76
C HIS A 130 -9.00 -13.20 2.78
N VAL A 131 -9.02 -13.93 3.89
CA VAL A 131 -9.95 -15.05 4.12
C VAL A 131 -11.16 -14.59 4.94
N GLY A 132 -12.33 -15.21 4.71
CA GLY A 132 -13.54 -14.89 5.48
C GLY A 132 -14.77 -14.58 4.63
N GLY A 133 -14.68 -14.71 3.28
CA GLY A 133 -15.82 -14.59 2.37
C GLY A 133 -16.37 -13.16 2.20
N LYS A 134 -15.76 -12.17 2.84
CA LYS A 134 -16.06 -10.74 2.70
C LYS A 134 -14.77 -9.98 2.39
N PRO A 135 -14.85 -8.80 1.73
CA PRO A 135 -13.67 -7.94 1.58
C PRO A 135 -13.06 -7.55 2.92
N PRO A 136 -11.74 -7.24 2.97
CA PRO A 136 -11.11 -6.70 4.17
C PRO A 136 -11.86 -5.49 4.69
N GLU A 137 -12.08 -5.44 6.01
CA GLU A 137 -12.72 -4.29 6.63
C GLU A 137 -11.81 -3.06 6.46
N THR A 138 -12.35 -2.03 5.83
CA THR A 138 -11.61 -0.79 5.55
C THR A 138 -12.33 0.36 6.21
N GLN A 139 -11.60 1.14 7.00
CA GLN A 139 -12.13 2.31 7.71
C GLN A 139 -11.29 3.55 7.37
N MET A 140 -11.91 4.71 7.50
CA MET A 140 -11.25 5.98 7.25
C MET A 140 -11.51 6.94 8.41
N TYR A 141 -10.45 7.65 8.78
CA TYR A 141 -10.49 8.67 9.84
C TYR A 141 -9.83 9.95 9.31
N ILE A 142 -10.39 11.09 9.66
CA ILE A 142 -9.82 12.39 9.37
C ILE A 142 -9.51 13.06 10.70
N ARG A 143 -8.32 13.64 10.81
CA ARG A 143 -7.89 14.31 12.04
C ARG A 143 -8.85 15.42 12.41
N VAL A 144 -9.29 15.43 13.66
CA VAL A 144 -10.13 16.50 14.20
C VAL A 144 -9.33 17.79 14.22
N ASN A 145 -9.85 18.81 13.54
CA ASN A 145 -9.36 20.18 13.56
C ASN A 145 -10.48 21.12 14.06
N LYS A 146 -10.20 22.42 14.17
CA LYS A 146 -11.19 23.39 14.68
C LYS A 146 -12.50 23.38 13.87
N HIS A 147 -12.41 23.18 12.56
CA HIS A 147 -13.58 23.18 11.67
C HIS A 147 -14.55 21.99 11.90
N PHE A 148 -14.04 20.87 12.42
CA PHE A 148 -14.89 19.73 12.74
C PHE A 148 -15.93 20.08 13.85
N ARG A 149 -15.54 20.93 14.81
CA ARG A 149 -16.43 21.34 15.92
C ARG A 149 -17.56 22.25 15.44
N ASP A 150 -17.28 23.10 14.45
CA ASP A 150 -18.25 24.08 13.94
C ASP A 150 -19.34 23.42 13.07
N SER A 151 -19.02 22.29 12.40
CA SER A 151 -19.99 21.56 11.58
C SER A 151 -20.91 20.60 12.36
N SER A 152 -20.58 20.32 13.62
CA SER A 152 -21.37 19.46 14.49
C SER A 152 -22.45 20.22 15.29
N SER A 153 -22.60 21.52 15.04
CA SER A 153 -23.50 22.42 15.77
C SER A 153 -24.74 22.86 14.97
N VAL A 154 -25.13 22.07 13.95
CA VAL A 154 -26.35 22.29 13.15
C VAL A 154 -27.33 21.16 13.37
#